data_54e67cd3a68482545829dcc8e36ca20a
#
_entry.id   54e67cd3a68482545829dcc8e36ca20a
#
_cell.length_a   1.000
_cell.length_b   1.000
_cell.length_c   1.000
_cell.angle_alpha   90.00
_cell.angle_beta   90.00
_cell.angle_gamma   90.00
#
_symmetry.space_group_name_H-M   'P 1'
#
loop_
_entity.id
_entity.type
_entity.pdbx_description
1 polymer ?
#
loop_
_entity_poly.entity_id
_entity_poly.type
_entity_poly.pdbx_seq_one_letter_code
_entity_poly.pdbx_strand_id
1 'polypeptide(L)'
;MEKLVKVHVINNDTTVEVPIGSNLEEVYEKSGFKMEYGPLNAHVNNKVEGMHFRVYKQKQVEFLDVTSPSGSRAYTRSLFFVLCKAAHATFERCKVSIDIPVSNGYYVNLNIGRPITLDDVGALRKKMQEIIDAALPIHRHETSTQEAIELFDGLHNRSKVKLLKSTGRLYTTYYDIDGYVDYYYGSLLTNTSQIYLFGLEKYYDGLLLRLPSREHPSELGEMTHQDKMFGIFKEHHQWQDILGIRTIGDLNEAIMEGHSSTLIQISEALQEKKIAKIADEIAQRKGIKLVLIAGPSSSGKTTTCKRLSVQLAVNGIRPIGISLDDYFLDRDKTPRDEKGDYDFEHLHALNLPLLNEQLTALFRGDEVELPRYNFQKGCSEWSGKKLQLKGNEVLVVEGIHALNPELTSEVPNEQIFRVYASALTTILLDNHNYVPTTDNRLLRRIIRDFKYRGVSAQETIRRWPSVRAGENKWIFPFQENADAMFNTAMLFELAVIKSQAEPLLEQVPENSKEYAEAYRLLKFLRYIRPIPETQIPPTSLLREFLGGSSFKY
;
A
#
# COMPACT_ATOMS: atom_id res chain seq x y z
N MET A 1 -46.15 21.14 -2.66
CA MET A 1 -44.96 21.51 -1.86
C MET A 1 -43.90 20.44 -2.07
N GLU A 2 -42.74 20.84 -2.54
CA GLU A 2 -41.60 19.92 -2.61
C GLU A 2 -41.25 19.43 -1.20
N LYS A 3 -41.09 18.12 -1.06
CA LYS A 3 -40.69 17.55 0.23
C LYS A 3 -39.18 17.81 0.42
N LEU A 4 -38.84 18.51 1.50
CA LEU A 4 -37.47 18.85 1.86
C LEU A 4 -36.88 17.81 2.82
N VAL A 5 -35.57 17.64 2.77
CA VAL A 5 -34.78 16.82 3.69
C VAL A 5 -33.67 17.67 4.31
N LYS A 6 -33.44 17.46 5.61
CA LYS A 6 -32.38 18.15 6.36
C LYS A 6 -31.05 17.40 6.18
N VAL A 7 -29.99 18.14 5.84
CA VAL A 7 -28.63 17.65 5.74
C VAL A 7 -27.74 18.51 6.62
N HIS A 8 -27.05 17.87 7.57
CA HIS A 8 -26.08 18.53 8.43
C HIS A 8 -24.70 18.46 7.78
N VAL A 9 -24.13 19.61 7.46
CA VAL A 9 -22.78 19.75 6.86
C VAL A 9 -21.78 19.96 7.99
N ILE A 10 -20.91 18.95 8.21
CA ILE A 10 -19.96 18.90 9.33
C ILE A 10 -18.88 19.99 9.17
N ASN A 11 -18.47 20.29 7.93
CA ASN A 11 -17.36 21.20 7.66
C ASN A 11 -17.55 22.61 8.24
N ASN A 12 -18.77 23.11 8.29
CA ASN A 12 -19.11 24.44 8.83
C ASN A 12 -20.23 24.39 9.88
N ASP A 13 -20.56 23.20 10.39
CA ASP A 13 -21.58 22.97 11.41
C ASP A 13 -22.97 23.56 11.04
N THR A 14 -23.36 23.50 9.76
CA THR A 14 -24.63 24.05 9.27
C THR A 14 -25.59 22.93 8.88
N THR A 15 -26.89 23.21 9.02
CA THR A 15 -27.93 22.33 8.51
C THR A 15 -28.68 23.02 7.39
N VAL A 16 -28.66 22.39 6.21
CA VAL A 16 -29.39 22.87 5.03
C VAL A 16 -30.60 22.00 4.73
N GLU A 17 -31.63 22.61 4.18
CA GLU A 17 -32.83 21.91 3.69
C GLU A 17 -32.76 21.86 2.16
N VAL A 18 -32.75 20.66 1.58
CA VAL A 18 -32.71 20.44 0.14
C VAL A 18 -33.89 19.60 -0.31
N PRO A 19 -34.34 19.68 -1.57
CA PRO A 19 -35.35 18.76 -2.11
C PRO A 19 -34.94 17.30 -1.95
N ILE A 20 -35.91 16.42 -1.70
CA ILE A 20 -35.64 14.97 -1.66
C ILE A 20 -35.12 14.53 -3.03
N GLY A 21 -33.95 13.82 -3.04
CA GLY A 21 -33.28 13.37 -4.25
C GLY A 21 -32.21 14.33 -4.77
N SER A 22 -31.99 15.48 -4.10
CA SER A 22 -30.84 16.35 -4.38
C SER A 22 -29.52 15.58 -4.26
N ASN A 23 -28.56 15.89 -5.13
CA ASN A 23 -27.22 15.33 -5.06
C ASN A 23 -26.31 16.12 -4.09
N LEU A 24 -25.09 15.64 -3.85
CA LEU A 24 -24.18 16.30 -2.92
C LEU A 24 -23.62 17.63 -3.46
N GLU A 25 -23.61 17.86 -4.78
CA GLU A 25 -23.23 19.16 -5.36
C GLU A 25 -24.24 20.23 -4.97
N GLU A 26 -25.56 19.94 -5.10
CA GLU A 26 -26.62 20.84 -4.68
C GLU A 26 -26.60 21.11 -3.16
N VAL A 27 -26.26 20.08 -2.35
CA VAL A 27 -26.07 20.24 -0.89
C VAL A 27 -24.89 21.15 -0.61
N TYR A 28 -23.77 20.98 -1.32
CA TYR A 28 -22.57 21.79 -1.16
C TYR A 28 -22.83 23.26 -1.49
N GLU A 29 -23.43 23.52 -2.65
CA GLU A 29 -23.79 24.87 -3.07
C GLU A 29 -24.70 25.58 -2.05
N LYS A 30 -25.74 24.86 -1.57
CA LYS A 30 -26.69 25.40 -0.60
C LYS A 30 -26.08 25.62 0.79
N SER A 31 -25.02 24.92 1.16
CA SER A 31 -24.33 25.07 2.44
C SER A 31 -23.58 26.39 2.58
N GLY A 32 -23.26 27.03 1.46
CA GLY A 32 -22.41 28.23 1.42
C GLY A 32 -20.94 27.99 1.84
N PHE A 33 -20.57 26.74 2.15
CA PHE A 33 -19.22 26.36 2.47
C PHE A 33 -18.37 26.33 1.20
N LYS A 34 -17.13 26.83 1.30
CA LYS A 34 -16.18 26.83 0.16
C LYS A 34 -14.89 26.14 0.56
N MET A 35 -14.43 25.24 -0.30
CA MET A 35 -13.15 24.57 -0.21
C MET A 35 -12.22 25.11 -1.30
N GLU A 36 -10.96 25.32 -0.98
CA GLU A 36 -9.95 25.87 -1.89
C GLU A 36 -9.78 24.99 -3.14
N TYR A 37 -9.77 23.66 -2.96
CA TYR A 37 -9.60 22.68 -4.05
C TYR A 37 -10.92 22.00 -4.45
N GLY A 38 -12.06 22.59 -4.06
CA GLY A 38 -13.40 22.07 -4.34
C GLY A 38 -13.72 20.75 -3.62
N PRO A 39 -15.00 20.37 -3.56
CA PRO A 39 -15.41 19.08 -3.05
C PRO A 39 -15.19 18.01 -4.11
N LEU A 40 -14.43 16.97 -3.80
CA LEU A 40 -14.16 15.86 -4.71
C LEU A 40 -15.02 14.63 -4.41
N ASN A 41 -15.37 14.43 -3.15
CA ASN A 41 -16.32 13.45 -2.63
C ASN A 41 -16.73 13.84 -1.20
N ALA A 42 -17.49 13.00 -0.52
CA ALA A 42 -17.89 13.27 0.86
C ALA A 42 -17.99 11.99 1.70
N HIS A 43 -17.84 12.14 3.02
CA HIS A 43 -18.35 11.16 3.97
C HIS A 43 -19.84 11.43 4.23
N VAL A 44 -20.69 10.46 3.91
CA VAL A 44 -22.13 10.49 4.21
C VAL A 44 -22.41 9.47 5.30
N ASN A 45 -22.65 9.92 6.53
CA ASN A 45 -22.74 9.05 7.72
C ASN A 45 -21.54 8.08 7.79
N ASN A 46 -20.30 8.62 7.71
CA ASN A 46 -19.05 7.88 7.72
C ASN A 46 -18.85 6.85 6.57
N LYS A 47 -19.59 6.97 5.46
CA LYS A 47 -19.35 6.20 4.22
C LYS A 47 -18.89 7.14 3.13
N VAL A 48 -17.88 6.73 2.38
CA VAL A 48 -17.40 7.52 1.23
C VAL A 48 -18.39 7.42 0.08
N GLU A 49 -18.89 8.57 -0.35
CA GLU A 49 -19.81 8.71 -1.49
C GLU A 49 -19.26 9.76 -2.48
N GLY A 50 -19.51 9.54 -3.78
CA GLY A 50 -19.22 10.54 -4.81
C GLY A 50 -20.23 11.68 -4.81
N MET A 51 -19.88 12.79 -5.44
CA MET A 51 -20.75 13.98 -5.49
C MET A 51 -22.10 13.73 -6.18
N HIS A 52 -22.22 12.68 -6.98
CA HIS A 52 -23.51 12.21 -7.56
C HIS A 52 -24.47 11.56 -6.58
N PHE A 53 -24.04 11.28 -5.34
CA PHE A 53 -24.90 10.63 -4.34
C PHE A 53 -26.15 11.46 -4.04
N ARG A 54 -27.34 10.83 -4.07
CA ARG A 54 -28.61 11.49 -3.83
C ARG A 54 -29.11 11.30 -2.41
N VAL A 55 -29.62 12.37 -1.81
CA VAL A 55 -30.08 12.41 -0.43
C VAL A 55 -31.60 12.26 -0.38
N TYR A 56 -32.07 11.16 0.23
CA TYR A 56 -33.54 10.88 0.39
C TYR A 56 -34.03 10.99 1.83
N LYS A 57 -33.13 11.07 2.80
CA LYS A 57 -33.42 11.20 4.23
C LYS A 57 -32.31 11.97 4.92
N GLN A 58 -32.55 12.41 6.16
CA GLN A 58 -31.58 13.14 6.96
C GLN A 58 -30.21 12.45 6.97
N LYS A 59 -29.16 13.23 6.75
CA LYS A 59 -27.75 12.78 6.67
C LYS A 59 -26.81 13.78 7.33
N GLN A 60 -25.68 13.26 7.81
CA GLN A 60 -24.49 14.04 8.10
C GLN A 60 -23.53 13.91 6.93
N VAL A 61 -23.00 15.03 6.47
CA VAL A 61 -22.12 15.10 5.29
C VAL A 61 -20.87 15.89 5.64
N GLU A 62 -19.70 15.30 5.41
CA GLU A 62 -18.41 15.95 5.47
C GLU A 62 -17.80 15.95 4.07
N PHE A 63 -17.69 17.12 3.44
CA PHE A 63 -17.07 17.27 2.12
C PHE A 63 -15.54 17.14 2.21
N LEU A 64 -14.93 16.51 1.21
CA LEU A 64 -13.54 16.14 1.17
C LEU A 64 -12.89 16.61 -0.14
N ASP A 65 -11.74 17.25 -0.02
CA ASP A 65 -10.91 17.67 -1.16
C ASP A 65 -9.66 16.77 -1.33
N VAL A 66 -8.72 17.22 -2.15
CA VAL A 66 -7.48 16.50 -2.48
C VAL A 66 -6.54 16.31 -1.28
N THR A 67 -6.64 17.11 -0.22
CA THR A 67 -5.84 16.99 1.00
C THR A 67 -6.23 15.76 1.82
N SER A 68 -7.49 15.33 1.69
CA SER A 68 -7.98 14.12 2.33
C SER A 68 -7.56 12.85 1.57
N PRO A 69 -7.31 11.71 2.27
CA PRO A 69 -7.01 10.45 1.59
C PRO A 69 -8.09 10.02 0.60
N SER A 70 -9.35 10.30 0.91
CA SER A 70 -10.49 9.89 0.09
C SER A 70 -10.65 10.76 -1.16
N GLY A 71 -10.55 12.07 -1.01
CA GLY A 71 -10.59 13.00 -2.14
C GLY A 71 -9.39 12.81 -3.07
N SER A 72 -8.18 12.62 -2.51
CA SER A 72 -6.99 12.29 -3.31
C SER A 72 -7.18 11.00 -4.14
N ARG A 73 -7.82 9.96 -3.57
CA ARG A 73 -8.15 8.74 -4.34
C ARG A 73 -9.17 8.99 -5.47
N ALA A 74 -10.16 9.87 -5.26
CA ALA A 74 -11.11 10.23 -6.31
C ALA A 74 -10.42 11.00 -7.44
N TYR A 75 -9.57 11.96 -7.09
CA TYR A 75 -8.73 12.70 -8.03
C TYR A 75 -7.86 11.76 -8.86
N THR A 76 -7.13 10.88 -8.18
CA THR A 76 -6.22 9.90 -8.81
C THR A 76 -6.95 9.03 -9.84
N ARG A 77 -8.09 8.44 -9.48
CA ARG A 77 -8.87 7.59 -10.40
C ARG A 77 -9.39 8.38 -11.60
N SER A 78 -9.83 9.61 -11.38
CA SER A 78 -10.31 10.46 -12.48
C SER A 78 -9.17 10.86 -13.42
N LEU A 79 -7.97 11.11 -12.89
CA LEU A 79 -6.79 11.37 -13.69
C LEU A 79 -6.38 10.12 -14.50
N PHE A 80 -6.49 8.91 -13.93
CA PHE A 80 -6.29 7.65 -14.67
C PHE A 80 -7.28 7.51 -15.81
N PHE A 81 -8.53 7.89 -15.59
CA PHE A 81 -9.58 7.83 -16.62
C PHE A 81 -9.27 8.78 -17.78
N VAL A 82 -8.87 10.01 -17.45
CA VAL A 82 -8.42 10.99 -18.47
C VAL A 82 -7.19 10.49 -19.22
N LEU A 83 -6.21 9.91 -18.54
CA LEU A 83 -5.02 9.31 -19.16
C LEU A 83 -5.40 8.19 -20.14
N CYS A 84 -6.27 7.27 -19.73
CA CYS A 84 -6.71 6.15 -20.56
C CYS A 84 -7.48 6.65 -21.80
N LYS A 85 -8.42 7.60 -21.63
CA LYS A 85 -9.12 8.25 -22.77
C LYS A 85 -8.14 8.93 -23.70
N ALA A 86 -7.18 9.70 -23.16
CA ALA A 86 -6.18 10.40 -23.96
C ALA A 86 -5.27 9.42 -24.74
N ALA A 87 -4.84 8.33 -24.09
CA ALA A 87 -4.01 7.31 -24.75
C ALA A 87 -4.73 6.68 -25.93
N HIS A 88 -5.98 6.28 -25.74
CA HIS A 88 -6.80 5.72 -26.83
C HIS A 88 -7.11 6.73 -27.94
N ALA A 89 -7.19 8.03 -27.63
CA ALA A 89 -7.37 9.07 -28.64
C ALA A 89 -6.07 9.44 -29.38
N THR A 90 -4.90 9.19 -28.77
CA THR A 90 -3.59 9.55 -29.33
C THR A 90 -2.98 8.41 -30.12
N PHE A 91 -3.19 7.16 -29.71
CA PHE A 91 -2.55 5.98 -30.29
C PHE A 91 -3.60 5.00 -30.81
N GLU A 92 -3.51 4.63 -32.09
CA GLU A 92 -4.48 3.74 -32.77
C GLU A 92 -4.63 2.38 -32.07
N ARG A 93 -3.53 1.85 -31.54
CA ARG A 93 -3.52 0.59 -30.78
C ARG A 93 -2.65 0.77 -29.54
N CYS A 94 -3.27 0.85 -28.40
CA CYS A 94 -2.53 0.92 -27.13
C CYS A 94 -3.13 0.00 -26.08
N LYS A 95 -2.27 -0.40 -25.13
CA LYS A 95 -2.68 -1.04 -23.87
C LYS A 95 -2.10 -0.21 -22.75
N VAL A 96 -2.95 0.22 -21.85
CA VAL A 96 -2.56 0.97 -20.65
C VAL A 96 -2.67 0.03 -19.45
N SER A 97 -1.64 0.03 -18.61
CA SER A 97 -1.70 -0.59 -17.29
C SER A 97 -1.16 0.38 -16.26
N ILE A 98 -1.90 0.59 -15.18
CA ILE A 98 -1.50 1.47 -14.08
C ILE A 98 -1.02 0.56 -12.96
N ASP A 99 0.31 0.48 -12.80
CA ASP A 99 0.91 -0.61 -12.05
C ASP A 99 1.13 -0.26 -10.56
N ILE A 100 2.11 0.56 -10.23
CA ILE A 100 2.49 0.82 -8.85
C ILE A 100 2.66 2.31 -8.56
N PRO A 101 2.40 2.74 -7.32
CA PRO A 101 2.86 4.04 -6.86
C PRO A 101 4.39 4.03 -6.71
N VAL A 102 5.05 4.99 -7.33
CA VAL A 102 6.51 5.18 -7.32
C VAL A 102 6.81 6.66 -7.49
N SER A 103 7.87 7.15 -6.87
CA SER A 103 8.37 8.52 -7.09
C SER A 103 7.28 9.60 -6.92
N ASN A 104 6.46 9.51 -5.87
CA ASN A 104 5.33 10.41 -5.61
C ASN A 104 4.32 10.53 -6.77
N GLY A 105 4.22 9.48 -7.58
CA GLY A 105 3.31 9.33 -8.71
C GLY A 105 2.94 7.89 -8.93
N TYR A 106 2.57 7.55 -10.18
CA TYR A 106 2.22 6.19 -10.58
C TYR A 106 2.96 5.79 -11.84
N TYR A 107 3.58 4.63 -11.80
CA TYR A 107 4.15 4.03 -12.99
C TYR A 107 3.04 3.51 -13.88
N VAL A 108 3.07 3.95 -15.13
CA VAL A 108 2.11 3.57 -16.17
C VAL A 108 2.86 2.84 -17.27
N ASN A 109 2.48 1.58 -17.48
CA ASN A 109 2.95 0.80 -18.60
C ASN A 109 2.04 1.09 -19.81
N LEU A 110 2.57 1.80 -20.80
CA LEU A 110 1.88 2.10 -22.05
C LEU A 110 2.53 1.30 -23.18
N ASN A 111 1.81 0.31 -23.69
CA ASN A 111 2.26 -0.50 -24.81
C ASN A 111 1.58 -0.03 -26.11
N ILE A 112 2.36 0.56 -26.99
CA ILE A 112 1.94 1.04 -28.32
C ILE A 112 2.60 0.24 -29.46
N GLY A 113 3.15 -0.95 -29.16
CA GLY A 113 3.84 -1.82 -30.13
C GLY A 113 5.30 -1.43 -30.44
N ARG A 114 5.80 -0.35 -29.83
CA ARG A 114 7.18 0.15 -29.92
C ARG A 114 7.59 0.87 -28.64
N PRO A 115 8.88 1.13 -28.41
CA PRO A 115 9.33 1.97 -27.29
C PRO A 115 8.73 3.38 -27.35
N ILE A 116 8.37 3.91 -26.18
CA ILE A 116 7.80 5.26 -26.05
C ILE A 116 8.91 6.30 -26.19
N THR A 117 8.66 7.34 -26.99
CA THR A 117 9.54 8.49 -27.17
C THR A 117 9.11 9.68 -26.31
N LEU A 118 9.94 10.73 -26.22
CA LEU A 118 9.58 11.98 -25.55
C LEU A 118 8.45 12.72 -26.29
N ASP A 119 8.39 12.59 -27.61
CA ASP A 119 7.31 13.18 -28.43
C ASP A 119 5.97 12.51 -28.12
N ASP A 120 5.96 11.18 -27.93
CA ASP A 120 4.75 10.45 -27.52
C ASP A 120 4.24 10.94 -26.16
N VAL A 121 5.16 11.17 -25.20
CA VAL A 121 4.81 11.72 -23.88
C VAL A 121 4.23 13.13 -24.02
N GLY A 122 4.85 13.97 -24.85
CA GLY A 122 4.37 15.33 -25.15
C GLY A 122 2.97 15.33 -25.78
N ALA A 123 2.75 14.47 -26.78
CA ALA A 123 1.45 14.33 -27.45
C ALA A 123 0.36 13.85 -26.46
N LEU A 124 0.68 12.83 -25.66
CA LEU A 124 -0.26 12.30 -24.66
C LEU A 124 -0.61 13.35 -23.60
N ARG A 125 0.40 14.05 -23.04
CA ARG A 125 0.18 15.13 -22.06
C ARG A 125 -0.67 16.25 -22.63
N LYS A 126 -0.42 16.66 -23.88
CA LYS A 126 -1.24 17.66 -24.57
C LYS A 126 -2.68 17.20 -24.71
N LYS A 127 -2.90 15.93 -25.10
CA LYS A 127 -4.24 15.36 -25.23
C LYS A 127 -4.98 15.27 -23.91
N MET A 128 -4.30 14.93 -22.83
CA MET A 128 -4.88 14.98 -21.47
C MET A 128 -5.33 16.40 -21.12
N GLN A 129 -4.49 17.41 -21.38
CA GLN A 129 -4.83 18.80 -21.11
C GLN A 129 -6.05 19.26 -21.93
N GLU A 130 -6.12 18.91 -23.22
CA GLU A 130 -7.28 19.20 -24.07
C GLU A 130 -8.59 18.63 -23.50
N ILE A 131 -8.56 17.39 -22.95
CA ILE A 131 -9.73 16.75 -22.32
C ILE A 131 -10.12 17.49 -21.03
N ILE A 132 -9.15 17.94 -20.24
CA ILE A 132 -9.38 18.68 -19.01
C ILE A 132 -9.98 20.05 -19.31
N ASP A 133 -9.39 20.79 -20.25
CA ASP A 133 -9.83 22.13 -20.66
C ASP A 133 -11.22 22.13 -21.29
N ALA A 134 -11.60 21.02 -21.94
CA ALA A 134 -12.94 20.83 -22.49
C ALA A 134 -14.04 20.70 -21.41
N ALA A 135 -13.69 20.59 -20.13
CA ALA A 135 -14.60 20.51 -18.99
C ALA A 135 -15.71 19.45 -19.19
N LEU A 136 -15.31 18.26 -19.61
CA LEU A 136 -16.26 17.19 -19.93
C LEU A 136 -16.87 16.60 -18.66
N PRO A 137 -18.21 16.35 -18.64
CA PRO A 137 -18.83 15.65 -17.52
C PRO A 137 -18.36 14.20 -17.44
N ILE A 138 -18.20 13.70 -16.23
CA ILE A 138 -17.92 12.30 -15.92
C ILE A 138 -19.22 11.66 -15.44
N HIS A 139 -19.87 10.93 -16.32
CA HIS A 139 -21.15 10.29 -16.04
C HIS A 139 -20.97 8.97 -15.32
N ARG A 140 -21.75 8.76 -14.25
CA ARG A 140 -21.83 7.51 -13.50
C ARG A 140 -23.03 6.71 -13.98
N HIS A 141 -22.81 5.48 -14.40
CA HIS A 141 -23.85 4.53 -14.79
C HIS A 141 -23.88 3.37 -13.83
N GLU A 142 -25.07 2.79 -13.65
CA GLU A 142 -25.27 1.55 -12.89
C GLU A 142 -26.16 0.64 -13.73
N THR A 143 -25.68 -0.60 -13.94
CA THR A 143 -26.39 -1.59 -14.75
C THR A 143 -26.25 -2.98 -14.13
N SER A 144 -26.95 -3.98 -14.67
CA SER A 144 -26.71 -5.36 -14.28
C SER A 144 -25.26 -5.75 -14.57
N THR A 145 -24.66 -6.61 -13.73
CA THR A 145 -23.28 -7.06 -13.98
C THR A 145 -23.14 -7.81 -15.30
N GLN A 146 -24.21 -8.49 -15.74
CA GLN A 146 -24.22 -9.17 -17.03
C GLN A 146 -24.10 -8.19 -18.20
N GLU A 147 -24.86 -7.12 -18.21
CA GLU A 147 -24.76 -6.06 -19.22
C GLU A 147 -23.40 -5.36 -19.20
N ALA A 148 -22.82 -5.14 -18.01
CA ALA A 148 -21.47 -4.61 -17.88
C ALA A 148 -20.41 -5.55 -18.46
N ILE A 149 -20.56 -6.87 -18.27
CA ILE A 149 -19.68 -7.88 -18.88
C ILE A 149 -19.77 -7.82 -20.40
N GLU A 150 -20.97 -7.77 -20.96
CA GLU A 150 -21.18 -7.68 -22.41
C GLU A 150 -20.59 -6.38 -23.00
N LEU A 151 -20.77 -5.26 -22.29
CA LEU A 151 -20.19 -3.97 -22.67
C LEU A 151 -18.65 -4.05 -22.73
N PHE A 152 -17.99 -4.53 -21.67
CA PHE A 152 -16.53 -4.61 -21.63
C PHE A 152 -15.94 -5.72 -22.51
N ASP A 153 -16.70 -6.76 -22.81
CA ASP A 153 -16.30 -7.80 -23.79
C ASP A 153 -16.32 -7.21 -25.21
N GLY A 154 -17.36 -6.45 -25.55
CA GLY A 154 -17.43 -5.70 -26.80
C GLY A 154 -16.30 -4.68 -26.98
N LEU A 155 -15.79 -4.11 -25.89
CA LEU A 155 -14.61 -3.23 -25.86
C LEU A 155 -13.28 -3.99 -25.75
N HIS A 156 -13.28 -5.31 -25.83
CA HIS A 156 -12.11 -6.20 -25.72
C HIS A 156 -11.29 -6.02 -24.42
N ASN A 157 -11.95 -5.58 -23.34
CA ASN A 157 -11.32 -5.35 -22.04
C ASN A 157 -11.36 -6.62 -21.16
N ARG A 158 -10.52 -7.59 -21.49
CA ARG A 158 -10.50 -8.92 -20.86
C ARG A 158 -10.30 -8.89 -19.34
N SER A 159 -9.46 -7.97 -18.80
CA SER A 159 -9.20 -7.92 -17.36
C SER A 159 -10.46 -7.57 -16.57
N LYS A 160 -11.27 -6.63 -17.07
CA LYS A 160 -12.55 -6.25 -16.45
C LYS A 160 -13.59 -7.36 -16.58
N VAL A 161 -13.68 -8.00 -17.73
CA VAL A 161 -14.58 -9.14 -17.95
C VAL A 161 -14.27 -10.27 -16.95
N LYS A 162 -13.01 -10.66 -16.79
CA LYS A 162 -12.59 -11.67 -15.81
C LYS A 162 -12.95 -11.26 -14.38
N LEU A 163 -12.65 -10.01 -14.01
CA LEU A 163 -12.97 -9.49 -12.70
C LEU A 163 -14.48 -9.57 -12.43
N LEU A 164 -15.30 -9.02 -13.30
CA LEU A 164 -16.75 -8.96 -13.13
C LEU A 164 -17.39 -10.36 -13.09
N LYS A 165 -16.98 -11.28 -13.96
CA LYS A 165 -17.44 -12.68 -13.94
C LYS A 165 -17.13 -13.40 -12.63
N SER A 166 -16.03 -13.04 -11.97
CA SER A 166 -15.57 -13.73 -10.75
C SER A 166 -16.17 -13.22 -9.45
N THR A 167 -16.82 -12.04 -9.45
CA THR A 167 -17.28 -11.36 -8.20
C THR A 167 -18.66 -11.80 -7.71
N GLY A 168 -19.51 -12.36 -8.58
CA GLY A 168 -20.90 -12.73 -8.24
C GLY A 168 -21.81 -11.53 -7.90
N ARG A 169 -21.46 -10.30 -8.25
CA ARG A 169 -22.27 -9.11 -8.03
C ARG A 169 -23.45 -9.07 -9.00
N LEU A 170 -24.57 -8.54 -8.55
CA LEU A 170 -25.76 -8.37 -9.40
C LEU A 170 -25.70 -7.07 -10.22
N TYR A 171 -25.12 -6.01 -9.64
CA TYR A 171 -25.02 -4.70 -10.26
C TYR A 171 -23.58 -4.22 -10.28
N THR A 172 -23.23 -3.49 -11.34
CA THR A 172 -21.91 -2.91 -11.57
C THR A 172 -22.06 -1.44 -11.93
N THR A 173 -21.23 -0.61 -11.30
CA THR A 173 -21.09 0.81 -11.65
C THR A 173 -19.91 0.99 -12.59
N TYR A 174 -20.10 1.76 -13.66
CA TYR A 174 -19.05 2.17 -14.58
C TYR A 174 -19.20 3.67 -14.91
N TYR A 175 -18.22 4.22 -15.60
CA TYR A 175 -18.16 5.65 -15.90
C TYR A 175 -17.94 5.90 -17.39
N ASP A 176 -18.39 7.09 -17.83
CA ASP A 176 -18.26 7.56 -19.20
C ASP A 176 -17.75 8.99 -19.24
N ILE A 177 -16.80 9.27 -20.13
CA ILE A 177 -16.36 10.61 -20.51
C ILE A 177 -16.51 10.72 -22.04
N ASP A 178 -17.55 11.38 -22.52
CA ASP A 178 -17.76 11.63 -23.92
C ASP A 178 -17.57 10.35 -24.78
N GLY A 179 -18.32 9.30 -24.45
CA GLY A 179 -18.35 8.01 -25.15
C GLY A 179 -17.18 7.07 -24.82
N TYR A 180 -16.16 7.50 -24.08
CA TYR A 180 -15.11 6.61 -23.58
C TYR A 180 -15.54 6.01 -22.24
N VAL A 181 -15.82 4.70 -22.23
CA VAL A 181 -16.35 3.98 -21.07
C VAL A 181 -15.25 3.23 -20.33
N ASP A 182 -15.25 3.31 -18.99
CA ASP A 182 -14.33 2.56 -18.18
C ASP A 182 -14.90 2.20 -16.79
N TYR A 183 -14.23 1.28 -16.09
CA TYR A 183 -14.62 0.77 -14.79
C TYR A 183 -13.62 1.22 -13.71
N TYR A 184 -14.16 1.75 -12.60
CA TYR A 184 -13.38 2.09 -11.40
C TYR A 184 -14.14 1.68 -10.13
N TYR A 185 -13.43 1.11 -9.16
CA TYR A 185 -14.03 0.66 -7.90
C TYR A 185 -14.07 1.78 -6.85
N GLY A 186 -14.66 2.88 -7.12
CA GLY A 186 -14.76 4.00 -6.16
C GLY A 186 -15.32 5.24 -6.83
N SER A 187 -15.48 6.31 -6.07
CA SER A 187 -15.96 7.57 -6.62
C SER A 187 -14.93 8.21 -7.54
N LEU A 188 -15.41 8.83 -8.62
CA LEU A 188 -14.68 9.73 -9.48
C LEU A 188 -15.17 11.16 -9.25
N LEU A 189 -14.47 12.11 -9.83
CA LEU A 189 -14.90 13.50 -9.98
C LEU A 189 -16.16 13.56 -10.87
N THR A 190 -16.84 14.69 -10.88
CA THR A 190 -18.04 14.90 -11.70
C THR A 190 -17.72 15.55 -13.04
N ASN A 191 -16.56 16.21 -13.13
CA ASN A 191 -16.12 16.91 -14.33
C ASN A 191 -14.60 16.87 -14.47
N THR A 192 -14.10 16.78 -15.71
CA THR A 192 -12.66 16.75 -15.98
C THR A 192 -11.94 18.04 -15.59
N SER A 193 -12.61 19.19 -15.59
CA SER A 193 -12.04 20.49 -15.19
C SER A 193 -11.66 20.57 -13.70
N GLN A 194 -12.14 19.64 -12.86
CA GLN A 194 -11.72 19.54 -11.47
C GLN A 194 -10.29 18.99 -11.31
N ILE A 195 -9.69 18.49 -12.40
CA ILE A 195 -8.27 18.10 -12.45
C ILE A 195 -7.48 19.37 -12.79
N TYR A 196 -6.91 20.00 -11.77
CA TYR A 196 -6.22 21.28 -11.90
C TYR A 196 -4.70 21.17 -12.05
N LEU A 197 -4.10 20.04 -11.67
CA LEU A 197 -2.65 19.83 -11.70
C LEU A 197 -2.30 18.37 -11.93
N PHE A 198 -1.44 18.10 -12.91
CA PHE A 198 -0.82 16.79 -13.13
C PHE A 198 0.52 16.92 -13.85
N GLY A 199 1.39 15.94 -13.72
CA GLY A 199 2.61 15.78 -14.50
C GLY A 199 2.60 14.44 -15.23
N LEU A 200 3.19 14.41 -16.42
CA LEU A 200 3.40 13.19 -17.18
C LEU A 200 4.79 13.23 -17.79
N GLU A 201 5.66 12.33 -17.34
CA GLU A 201 7.06 12.24 -17.77
C GLU A 201 7.40 10.82 -18.21
N LYS A 202 8.45 10.71 -19.05
CA LYS A 202 9.03 9.40 -19.33
C LYS A 202 9.76 8.88 -18.09
N TYR A 203 9.50 7.63 -17.70
CA TYR A 203 10.10 7.00 -16.55
C TYR A 203 10.48 5.55 -16.89
N TYR A 204 11.79 5.27 -16.96
CA TYR A 204 12.33 4.01 -17.49
C TYR A 204 11.75 3.66 -18.87
N ASP A 205 11.11 2.50 -19.01
CA ASP A 205 10.46 2.02 -20.24
C ASP A 205 8.97 2.39 -20.34
N GLY A 206 8.41 3.04 -19.32
CA GLY A 206 7.02 3.52 -19.26
C GLY A 206 6.91 5.02 -19.00
N LEU A 207 5.86 5.39 -18.29
CA LEU A 207 5.53 6.76 -17.92
C LEU A 207 5.41 6.89 -16.41
N LEU A 208 5.69 8.07 -15.88
CA LEU A 208 5.34 8.49 -14.52
C LEU A 208 4.21 9.51 -14.60
N LEU A 209 3.06 9.16 -14.05
CA LEU A 209 1.93 10.07 -13.87
C LEU A 209 2.02 10.65 -12.45
N ARG A 210 2.25 11.97 -12.35
CA ARG A 210 2.40 12.69 -11.10
C ARG A 210 1.12 13.41 -10.73
N LEU A 211 0.88 13.53 -9.42
CA LEU A 211 -0.31 14.13 -8.84
C LEU A 211 0.06 15.27 -7.90
N PRO A 212 -0.92 16.14 -7.55
CA PRO A 212 -0.75 17.10 -6.47
C PRO A 212 -0.30 16.42 -5.18
N SER A 213 0.65 17.03 -4.49
CA SER A 213 0.98 16.63 -3.12
C SER A 213 -0.24 16.86 -2.22
N ARG A 214 -0.49 15.94 -1.28
CA ARG A 214 -1.57 16.13 -0.30
C ARG A 214 -1.24 17.20 0.75
N GLU A 215 0.04 17.41 1.02
CA GLU A 215 0.54 18.39 1.98
C GLU A 215 0.66 19.79 1.33
N HIS A 216 1.01 19.82 0.03
CA HIS A 216 1.15 21.02 -0.79
C HIS A 216 0.37 20.85 -2.10
N PRO A 217 -0.98 20.99 -2.10
CA PRO A 217 -1.82 20.64 -3.26
C PRO A 217 -1.59 21.51 -4.50
N SER A 218 -0.96 22.66 -4.38
CA SER A 218 -0.54 23.50 -5.50
C SER A 218 0.74 23.02 -6.20
N GLU A 219 1.38 21.95 -5.68
CA GLU A 219 2.66 21.45 -6.17
C GLU A 219 2.55 19.97 -6.52
N LEU A 220 3.32 19.55 -7.53
CA LEU A 220 3.54 18.13 -7.80
C LEU A 220 4.56 17.57 -6.81
N GLY A 221 4.35 16.37 -6.32
CA GLY A 221 5.34 15.67 -5.51
C GLY A 221 6.69 15.59 -6.24
N GLU A 222 7.79 15.64 -5.51
CA GLU A 222 9.15 15.57 -6.09
C GLU A 222 9.38 14.23 -6.79
N MET A 223 9.97 14.28 -7.99
CA MET A 223 10.36 13.07 -8.72
C MET A 223 11.71 12.57 -8.21
N THR A 224 11.75 11.31 -7.79
CA THR A 224 12.96 10.63 -7.35
C THR A 224 13.21 9.38 -8.18
N HIS A 225 14.47 9.07 -8.48
CA HIS A 225 14.83 7.79 -9.09
C HIS A 225 14.96 6.73 -8.00
N GLN A 226 14.25 5.62 -8.19
CA GLN A 226 14.20 4.50 -7.24
C GLN A 226 14.56 3.20 -7.99
N ASP A 227 15.83 3.11 -8.40
CA ASP A 227 16.30 2.05 -9.32
C ASP A 227 16.16 0.65 -8.72
N LYS A 228 16.47 0.50 -7.43
CA LYS A 228 16.38 -0.80 -6.74
C LYS A 228 14.93 -1.21 -6.54
N MET A 229 14.07 -0.27 -6.13
CA MET A 229 12.64 -0.53 -5.99
C MET A 229 12.00 -0.88 -7.34
N PHE A 230 12.37 -0.18 -8.41
CA PHE A 230 11.91 -0.48 -9.75
C PHE A 230 12.43 -1.84 -10.27
N GLY A 231 13.65 -2.22 -9.89
CA GLY A 231 14.21 -3.55 -10.16
C GLY A 231 13.38 -4.67 -9.54
N ILE A 232 12.94 -4.51 -8.28
CA ILE A 232 12.04 -5.48 -7.60
C ILE A 232 10.68 -5.54 -8.28
N PHE A 233 10.14 -4.40 -8.71
CA PHE A 233 8.91 -4.38 -9.46
C PHE A 233 9.01 -5.20 -10.75
N LYS A 234 10.08 -5.01 -11.54
CA LYS A 234 10.32 -5.80 -12.76
C LYS A 234 10.48 -7.30 -12.47
N GLU A 235 11.19 -7.67 -11.40
CA GLU A 235 11.34 -9.07 -10.98
C GLU A 235 9.96 -9.69 -10.68
N HIS A 236 9.08 -8.96 -9.98
CA HIS A 236 7.74 -9.44 -9.67
C HIS A 236 6.83 -9.52 -10.89
N HIS A 237 7.00 -8.64 -11.88
CA HIS A 237 6.32 -8.80 -13.17
C HIS A 237 6.70 -10.11 -13.87
N GLN A 238 7.99 -10.50 -13.82
CA GLN A 238 8.42 -11.80 -14.35
C GLN A 238 7.78 -12.96 -13.58
N TRP A 239 7.62 -12.85 -12.26
CA TRP A 239 6.91 -13.84 -11.45
C TRP A 239 5.43 -13.94 -11.82
N GLN A 240 4.78 -12.80 -12.06
CA GLN A 240 3.40 -12.75 -12.56
C GLN A 240 3.25 -13.46 -13.92
N ASP A 241 4.23 -13.29 -14.82
CA ASP A 241 4.25 -13.96 -16.11
C ASP A 241 4.43 -15.49 -15.97
N ILE A 242 5.31 -15.94 -15.08
CA ILE A 242 5.49 -17.37 -14.76
C ILE A 242 4.19 -17.99 -14.23
N LEU A 243 3.48 -17.25 -13.36
CA LEU A 243 2.25 -17.72 -12.71
C LEU A 243 0.99 -17.51 -13.56
N GLY A 244 1.05 -16.67 -14.60
CA GLY A 244 -0.11 -16.25 -15.38
C GLY A 244 -1.12 -15.39 -14.60
N ILE A 245 -0.69 -14.74 -13.49
CA ILE A 245 -1.54 -13.99 -12.58
C ILE A 245 -1.07 -12.53 -12.53
N ARG A 246 -1.80 -11.64 -13.17
CA ARG A 246 -1.55 -10.19 -13.12
C ARG A 246 -2.64 -9.42 -12.39
N THR A 247 -3.88 -9.92 -12.44
CA THR A 247 -5.05 -9.24 -11.88
C THR A 247 -5.80 -10.13 -10.89
N ILE A 248 -6.65 -9.51 -10.08
CA ILE A 248 -7.57 -10.24 -9.19
C ILE A 248 -8.52 -11.12 -10.00
N GLY A 249 -8.90 -10.71 -11.21
CA GLY A 249 -9.68 -11.56 -12.12
C GLY A 249 -8.95 -12.85 -12.46
N ASP A 250 -7.64 -12.80 -12.78
CA ASP A 250 -6.82 -13.99 -13.05
C ASP A 250 -6.66 -14.86 -11.80
N LEU A 251 -6.43 -14.24 -10.63
CA LEU A 251 -6.33 -14.96 -9.36
C LEU A 251 -7.63 -15.72 -9.04
N ASN A 252 -8.77 -15.04 -9.16
CA ASN A 252 -10.08 -15.65 -8.90
C ASN A 252 -10.38 -16.80 -9.86
N GLU A 253 -10.03 -16.67 -11.14
CA GLU A 253 -10.16 -17.74 -12.14
C GLU A 253 -9.32 -18.96 -11.74
N ALA A 254 -8.03 -18.76 -11.41
CA ALA A 254 -7.14 -19.83 -10.93
C ALA A 254 -7.66 -20.52 -9.66
N ILE A 255 -8.28 -19.76 -8.73
CA ILE A 255 -8.90 -20.32 -7.52
C ILE A 255 -10.12 -21.19 -7.89
N MET A 256 -10.99 -20.72 -8.80
CA MET A 256 -12.18 -21.46 -9.25
C MET A 256 -11.82 -22.75 -9.98
N GLU A 257 -10.71 -22.75 -10.71
CA GLU A 257 -10.19 -23.92 -11.43
C GLU A 257 -9.41 -24.89 -10.52
N GLY A 258 -9.28 -24.59 -9.23
CA GLY A 258 -8.60 -25.45 -8.26
C GLY A 258 -7.06 -25.35 -8.27
N HIS A 259 -6.48 -24.34 -8.90
CA HIS A 259 -5.04 -24.15 -9.05
C HIS A 259 -4.35 -23.49 -7.84
N SER A 260 -5.07 -23.23 -6.74
CA SER A 260 -4.55 -22.52 -5.56
C SER A 260 -3.29 -23.16 -4.97
N SER A 261 -3.25 -24.49 -4.86
CA SER A 261 -2.10 -25.21 -4.29
C SER A 261 -0.83 -25.00 -5.13
N THR A 262 -0.94 -25.14 -6.46
CA THR A 262 0.18 -24.92 -7.39
C THR A 262 0.67 -23.47 -7.33
N LEU A 263 -0.25 -22.51 -7.30
CA LEU A 263 0.07 -21.09 -7.18
C LEU A 263 0.85 -20.80 -5.89
N ILE A 264 0.42 -21.35 -4.75
CA ILE A 264 1.10 -21.20 -3.47
C ILE A 264 2.51 -21.79 -3.53
N GLN A 265 2.65 -23.03 -4.01
CA GLN A 265 3.93 -23.75 -4.07
C GLN A 265 4.95 -23.00 -4.94
N ILE A 266 4.55 -22.51 -6.13
CA ILE A 266 5.45 -21.78 -7.01
C ILE A 266 5.83 -20.44 -6.38
N SER A 267 4.88 -19.71 -5.78
CA SER A 267 5.16 -18.42 -5.13
C SER A 267 6.12 -18.56 -3.94
N GLU A 268 5.94 -19.59 -3.10
CA GLU A 268 6.86 -19.88 -1.99
C GLU A 268 8.25 -20.27 -2.50
N ALA A 269 8.34 -21.07 -3.56
CA ALA A 269 9.62 -21.44 -4.18
C ALA A 269 10.36 -20.22 -4.78
N LEU A 270 9.64 -19.30 -5.41
CA LEU A 270 10.21 -18.07 -5.94
C LEU A 270 10.78 -17.18 -4.81
N GLN A 271 10.04 -17.03 -3.70
CA GLN A 271 10.54 -16.30 -2.54
C GLN A 271 11.77 -16.99 -1.91
N GLU A 272 11.73 -18.31 -1.74
CA GLU A 272 12.87 -19.04 -1.16
C GLU A 272 14.12 -18.90 -2.02
N LYS A 273 13.98 -19.03 -3.35
CA LYS A 273 15.08 -18.81 -4.30
C LYS A 273 15.68 -17.41 -4.18
N LYS A 274 14.85 -16.38 -3.97
CA LYS A 274 15.32 -15.01 -3.79
C LYS A 274 16.08 -14.83 -2.46
N ILE A 275 15.57 -15.40 -1.37
CA ILE A 275 16.22 -15.33 -0.05
C ILE A 275 17.55 -16.08 -0.08
N ALA A 276 17.61 -17.25 -0.71
CA ALA A 276 18.84 -18.01 -0.90
C ALA A 276 19.88 -17.19 -1.67
N LYS A 277 19.49 -16.52 -2.76
CA LYS A 277 20.38 -15.63 -3.52
C LYS A 277 20.95 -14.49 -2.66
N ILE A 278 20.12 -13.86 -1.81
CA ILE A 278 20.59 -12.82 -0.87
C ILE A 278 21.61 -13.40 0.12
N ALA A 279 21.37 -14.60 0.65
CA ALA A 279 22.31 -15.27 1.55
C ALA A 279 23.64 -15.60 0.84
N ASP A 280 23.60 -16.01 -0.43
CA ASP A 280 24.79 -16.27 -1.24
C ASP A 280 25.60 -14.98 -1.48
N GLU A 281 24.94 -13.86 -1.76
CA GLU A 281 25.58 -12.54 -1.91
C GLU A 281 26.27 -12.10 -0.62
N ILE A 282 25.66 -12.34 0.55
CA ILE A 282 26.27 -12.08 1.87
C ILE A 282 27.49 -12.98 2.08
N ALA A 283 27.38 -14.28 1.79
CA ALA A 283 28.47 -15.24 1.98
C ALA A 283 29.69 -14.96 1.07
N GLN A 284 29.46 -14.45 -0.14
CA GLN A 284 30.50 -14.10 -1.10
C GLN A 284 31.25 -12.81 -0.72
N ARG A 285 30.62 -11.90 0.01
CA ARG A 285 31.21 -10.63 0.43
C ARG A 285 32.02 -10.85 1.72
N LYS A 286 33.35 -10.89 1.57
CA LYS A 286 34.27 -11.08 2.71
C LYS A 286 34.14 -9.94 3.72
N GLY A 287 34.22 -10.28 5.01
CA GLY A 287 34.29 -9.30 6.09
C GLY A 287 32.93 -8.79 6.61
N ILE A 288 31.81 -9.29 6.09
CA ILE A 288 30.49 -8.95 6.64
C ILE A 288 30.36 -9.49 8.06
N LYS A 289 30.06 -8.60 9.01
CA LYS A 289 29.79 -8.90 10.43
C LYS A 289 28.35 -8.56 10.84
N LEU A 290 27.69 -7.70 10.06
CA LEU A 290 26.38 -7.16 10.36
C LEU A 290 25.47 -7.23 9.13
N VAL A 291 24.34 -7.89 9.26
CA VAL A 291 23.24 -7.86 8.29
C VAL A 291 22.10 -7.05 8.89
N LEU A 292 21.72 -5.97 8.24
CA LEU A 292 20.64 -5.08 8.63
C LEU A 292 19.39 -5.35 7.79
N ILE A 293 18.24 -5.63 8.42
CA ILE A 293 16.99 -5.87 7.73
C ILE A 293 15.98 -4.78 8.10
N ALA A 294 15.73 -3.87 7.17
CA ALA A 294 14.75 -2.82 7.34
C ALA A 294 13.48 -3.07 6.52
N GLY A 295 12.47 -2.32 6.83
CA GLY A 295 11.21 -2.27 6.09
C GLY A 295 10.10 -1.66 6.94
N PRO A 296 9.04 -1.16 6.32
CA PRO A 296 7.96 -0.49 7.03
C PRO A 296 7.17 -1.47 7.92
N SER A 297 6.29 -0.92 8.75
CA SER A 297 5.45 -1.74 9.63
C SER A 297 4.63 -2.78 8.85
N SER A 298 4.55 -4.01 9.38
CA SER A 298 3.87 -5.16 8.74
C SER A 298 4.38 -5.53 7.35
N SER A 299 5.66 -5.24 7.05
CA SER A 299 6.31 -5.67 5.82
C SER A 299 6.82 -7.12 5.86
N GLY A 300 6.77 -7.82 7.00
CA GLY A 300 7.27 -9.18 7.13
C GLY A 300 8.78 -9.28 7.40
N LYS A 301 9.39 -8.23 7.99
CA LYS A 301 10.81 -8.20 8.34
C LYS A 301 11.24 -9.37 9.22
N THR A 302 10.47 -9.65 10.26
CA THR A 302 10.82 -10.67 11.26
C THR A 302 10.91 -12.06 10.63
N THR A 303 9.92 -12.44 9.81
CA THR A 303 9.98 -13.72 9.09
C THR A 303 11.06 -13.72 8.01
N THR A 304 11.29 -12.59 7.34
CA THR A 304 12.42 -12.46 6.38
C THR A 304 13.75 -12.69 7.10
N CYS A 305 13.94 -12.11 8.30
CA CYS A 305 15.11 -12.34 9.15
C CYS A 305 15.27 -13.83 9.47
N LYS A 306 14.20 -14.51 9.89
CA LYS A 306 14.24 -15.95 10.20
C LYS A 306 14.59 -16.81 8.98
N ARG A 307 13.95 -16.58 7.83
CA ARG A 307 14.21 -17.32 6.59
C ARG A 307 15.63 -17.07 6.07
N LEU A 308 16.08 -15.81 6.08
CA LEU A 308 17.46 -15.46 5.70
C LEU A 308 18.48 -16.12 6.62
N SER A 309 18.20 -16.14 7.94
CA SER A 309 19.06 -16.83 8.91
C SER A 309 19.21 -18.33 8.60
N VAL A 310 18.14 -19.00 8.15
CA VAL A 310 18.23 -20.41 7.72
C VAL A 310 19.16 -20.54 6.52
N GLN A 311 19.03 -19.67 5.51
CA GLN A 311 19.87 -19.72 4.32
C GLN A 311 21.34 -19.33 4.59
N LEU A 312 21.60 -18.41 5.53
CA LEU A 312 22.96 -18.13 5.99
C LEU A 312 23.59 -19.36 6.66
N ALA A 313 22.82 -20.07 7.49
CA ALA A 313 23.29 -21.31 8.12
C ALA A 313 23.59 -22.41 7.08
N VAL A 314 22.81 -22.52 6.01
CA VAL A 314 23.09 -23.42 4.86
C VAL A 314 24.43 -23.07 4.21
N ASN A 315 24.79 -21.79 4.14
CA ASN A 315 26.08 -21.29 3.64
C ASN A 315 27.23 -21.39 4.68
N GLY A 316 27.00 -22.06 5.83
CA GLY A 316 28.01 -22.24 6.88
C GLY A 316 28.24 -21.00 7.74
N ILE A 317 27.42 -19.96 7.64
CA ILE A 317 27.46 -18.74 8.46
C ILE A 317 26.49 -18.90 9.62
N ARG A 318 26.91 -18.65 10.85
CA ARG A 318 26.04 -18.72 12.01
C ARG A 318 25.37 -17.35 12.29
N PRO A 319 24.07 -17.18 12.02
CA PRO A 319 23.38 -15.93 12.25
C PRO A 319 22.98 -15.79 13.74
N ILE A 320 23.15 -14.60 14.29
CA ILE A 320 22.68 -14.21 15.62
C ILE A 320 21.69 -13.07 15.46
N GLY A 321 20.41 -13.33 15.75
CA GLY A 321 19.32 -12.35 15.59
C GLY A 321 19.22 -11.38 16.75
N ILE A 322 19.08 -10.10 16.44
CA ILE A 322 18.77 -9.00 17.38
C ILE A 322 17.61 -8.20 16.80
N SER A 323 16.61 -7.86 17.62
CA SER A 323 15.53 -6.95 17.27
C SER A 323 15.81 -5.54 17.76
N LEU A 324 15.66 -4.54 16.90
CA LEU A 324 15.75 -3.14 17.32
C LEU A 324 14.60 -2.74 18.25
N ASP A 325 13.49 -3.46 18.24
CA ASP A 325 12.38 -3.20 19.15
C ASP A 325 12.79 -3.41 20.62
N ASP A 326 13.83 -4.20 20.90
CA ASP A 326 14.38 -4.37 22.25
C ASP A 326 15.20 -3.16 22.75
N TYR A 327 15.56 -2.25 21.84
CA TYR A 327 16.33 -1.04 22.14
C TYR A 327 15.48 0.23 22.29
N PHE A 328 14.15 0.12 22.35
CA PHE A 328 13.32 1.29 22.64
C PHE A 328 13.66 1.91 23.99
N LEU A 329 13.64 3.24 24.04
CA LEU A 329 13.70 4.01 25.29
C LEU A 329 12.41 3.79 26.10
N ASP A 330 12.46 4.06 27.40
CA ASP A 330 11.26 4.12 28.23
C ASP A 330 10.22 5.06 27.60
N ARG A 331 8.95 4.73 27.74
CA ARG A 331 7.86 5.46 27.06
C ARG A 331 7.85 6.96 27.36
N ASP A 332 8.17 7.35 28.58
CA ASP A 332 8.25 8.76 29.00
C ASP A 332 9.38 9.53 28.32
N LYS A 333 10.41 8.83 27.84
CA LYS A 333 11.57 9.39 27.10
C LYS A 333 11.39 9.34 25.57
N THR A 334 10.31 8.70 25.08
CA THR A 334 10.02 8.67 23.64
C THR A 334 9.72 10.06 23.09
N PRO A 335 10.31 10.48 21.95
CA PRO A 335 9.99 11.74 21.30
C PRO A 335 8.47 11.88 21.07
N ARG A 336 8.01 13.13 20.98
CA ARG A 336 6.61 13.43 20.69
C ARG A 336 6.48 14.01 19.28
N ASP A 337 5.37 13.70 18.63
CA ASP A 337 4.99 14.30 17.35
C ASP A 337 4.45 15.73 17.52
N GLU A 338 4.11 16.39 16.42
CA GLU A 338 3.57 17.75 16.39
C GLU A 338 2.23 17.90 17.13
N LYS A 339 1.52 16.80 17.38
CA LYS A 339 0.26 16.76 18.13
C LYS A 339 0.46 16.50 19.62
N GLY A 340 1.70 16.24 20.03
CA GLY A 340 2.06 15.89 21.41
C GLY A 340 1.91 14.41 21.75
N ASP A 341 1.57 13.54 20.80
CA ASP A 341 1.52 12.08 20.98
C ASP A 341 2.93 11.48 20.88
N TYR A 342 3.13 10.31 21.50
CA TYR A 342 4.41 9.59 21.42
C TYR A 342 4.70 9.13 19.99
N ASP A 343 5.82 9.56 19.43
CA ASP A 343 6.31 9.14 18.09
C ASP A 343 7.22 7.92 18.19
N PHE A 344 6.63 6.73 18.22
CA PHE A 344 7.37 5.46 18.24
C PHE A 344 8.05 5.13 16.92
N GLU A 345 7.73 5.84 15.84
CA GLU A 345 8.39 5.69 14.55
C GLU A 345 9.64 6.61 14.43
N HIS A 346 9.90 7.46 15.41
CA HIS A 346 11.07 8.34 15.43
C HIS A 346 12.36 7.55 15.69
N LEU A 347 13.45 7.86 14.97
CA LEU A 347 14.74 7.18 15.16
C LEU A 347 15.23 7.26 16.62
N HIS A 348 15.12 8.42 17.23
CA HIS A 348 15.55 8.61 18.64
C HIS A 348 14.54 8.10 19.69
N ALA A 349 13.54 7.33 19.28
CA ALA A 349 12.82 6.46 20.19
C ALA A 349 13.66 5.24 20.60
N LEU A 350 14.75 4.96 19.85
CA LEU A 350 15.72 3.93 20.15
C LEU A 350 16.90 4.47 20.98
N ASN A 351 17.45 3.63 21.84
CA ASN A 351 18.68 3.89 22.57
C ASN A 351 19.90 3.66 21.66
N LEU A 352 20.17 4.61 20.74
CA LEU A 352 21.26 4.52 19.79
C LEU A 352 22.64 4.41 20.45
N PRO A 353 22.94 5.16 21.54
CA PRO A 353 24.22 5.01 22.24
C PRO A 353 24.45 3.57 22.72
N LEU A 354 23.48 2.96 23.40
CA LEU A 354 23.59 1.59 23.89
C LEU A 354 23.77 0.59 22.73
N LEU A 355 23.01 0.76 21.63
CA LEU A 355 23.15 -0.11 20.46
C LEU A 355 24.55 -0.07 19.88
N ASN A 356 25.11 1.13 19.64
CA ASN A 356 26.45 1.28 19.06
C ASN A 356 27.56 0.82 20.00
N GLU A 357 27.46 1.08 21.31
CA GLU A 357 28.35 0.53 22.32
C GLU A 357 28.38 -1.00 22.30
N GLN A 358 27.21 -1.64 22.28
CA GLN A 358 27.11 -3.09 22.24
C GLN A 358 27.59 -3.70 20.92
N LEU A 359 27.27 -3.09 19.76
CA LEU A 359 27.80 -3.56 18.47
C LEU A 359 29.33 -3.48 18.43
N THR A 360 29.90 -2.39 18.89
CA THR A 360 31.35 -2.20 18.96
C THR A 360 32.01 -3.23 19.88
N ALA A 361 31.45 -3.46 21.05
CA ALA A 361 31.95 -4.47 22.01
C ALA A 361 31.86 -5.89 21.41
N LEU A 362 30.73 -6.26 20.82
CA LEU A 362 30.56 -7.56 20.16
C LEU A 362 31.57 -7.78 19.03
N PHE A 363 31.87 -6.76 18.23
CA PHE A 363 32.86 -6.88 17.14
C PHE A 363 34.31 -6.97 17.61
N ARG A 364 34.58 -6.55 18.85
CA ARG A 364 35.87 -6.80 19.53
C ARG A 364 35.95 -8.20 20.16
N GLY A 365 34.80 -8.90 20.26
CA GLY A 365 34.70 -10.21 20.92
C GLY A 365 34.35 -10.13 22.40
N ASP A 366 33.92 -8.96 22.89
CA ASP A 366 33.48 -8.79 24.27
C ASP A 366 32.09 -9.41 24.49
N GLU A 367 31.76 -9.81 25.73
CA GLU A 367 30.42 -10.27 26.12
C GLU A 367 29.56 -9.06 26.50
N VAL A 368 28.35 -8.99 25.98
CA VAL A 368 27.34 -7.96 26.35
C VAL A 368 26.07 -8.59 26.84
N GLU A 369 25.34 -7.91 27.73
CA GLU A 369 23.99 -8.27 28.10
C GLU A 369 22.99 -7.50 27.22
N LEU A 370 22.06 -8.22 26.56
CA LEU A 370 21.09 -7.60 25.66
C LEU A 370 19.93 -6.98 26.46
N PRO A 371 19.42 -5.79 26.06
CA PRO A 371 18.20 -5.23 26.59
C PRO A 371 16.97 -6.01 26.10
N ARG A 372 15.83 -5.76 26.71
CA ARG A 372 14.51 -6.20 26.29
C ARG A 372 13.50 -5.11 26.57
N TYR A 373 12.66 -4.77 25.57
CA TYR A 373 11.60 -3.82 25.79
C TYR A 373 10.30 -4.51 26.20
N ASN A 374 9.72 -4.06 27.31
CA ASN A 374 8.44 -4.54 27.81
C ASN A 374 7.31 -3.63 27.30
N PHE A 375 6.63 -4.04 26.24
CA PHE A 375 5.56 -3.24 25.60
C PHE A 375 4.36 -2.98 26.54
N GLN A 376 4.07 -3.88 27.49
CA GLN A 376 2.97 -3.69 28.44
C GLN A 376 3.30 -2.61 29.46
N LYS A 377 4.49 -2.67 30.04
CA LYS A 377 4.98 -1.68 31.02
C LYS A 377 5.46 -0.39 30.34
N GLY A 378 5.90 -0.46 29.07
CA GLY A 378 6.47 0.66 28.34
C GLY A 378 7.86 1.05 28.82
N CYS A 379 8.69 0.10 29.23
CA CYS A 379 10.04 0.34 29.72
C CYS A 379 11.04 -0.69 29.18
N SER A 380 12.31 -0.27 29.12
CA SER A 380 13.46 -1.13 28.80
C SER A 380 13.93 -1.84 30.07
N GLU A 381 14.23 -3.12 29.98
CA GLU A 381 14.71 -3.98 31.09
C GLU A 381 15.92 -4.78 30.56
N TRP A 382 16.83 -5.17 31.42
CA TRP A 382 17.88 -6.11 31.06
C TRP A 382 17.28 -7.51 30.92
N SER A 383 17.60 -8.20 29.81
CA SER A 383 17.00 -9.51 29.50
C SER A 383 17.64 -10.68 30.28
N GLY A 384 18.80 -10.49 30.91
CA GLY A 384 19.64 -11.55 31.44
C GLY A 384 20.34 -12.39 30.35
N LYS A 385 20.07 -12.13 29.08
CA LYS A 385 20.70 -12.85 27.97
C LYS A 385 22.03 -12.21 27.60
N LYS A 386 23.10 -12.97 27.82
CA LYS A 386 24.46 -12.57 27.41
C LYS A 386 24.79 -13.07 26.03
N LEU A 387 25.48 -12.24 25.28
CA LEU A 387 25.90 -12.51 23.91
C LEU A 387 27.37 -12.18 23.75
N GLN A 388 28.12 -13.07 23.09
CA GLN A 388 29.50 -12.88 22.64
C GLN A 388 29.64 -13.50 21.26
N LEU A 389 30.21 -12.77 20.31
CA LEU A 389 30.43 -13.30 18.96
C LEU A 389 31.65 -14.21 18.92
N LYS A 390 31.53 -15.34 18.21
CA LYS A 390 32.58 -16.35 18.07
C LYS A 390 32.74 -16.73 16.60
N GLY A 391 34.00 -16.75 16.12
CA GLY A 391 34.36 -17.34 14.83
C GLY A 391 33.56 -16.84 13.63
N ASN A 392 32.77 -17.72 13.02
CA ASN A 392 32.01 -17.46 11.80
C ASN A 392 30.55 -17.04 12.10
N GLU A 393 30.36 -16.15 13.06
CA GLU A 393 29.04 -15.62 13.45
C GLU A 393 28.83 -14.23 12.84
N VAL A 394 27.59 -13.98 12.38
CA VAL A 394 27.15 -12.69 11.83
C VAL A 394 25.93 -12.22 12.60
N LEU A 395 25.92 -10.96 13.04
CA LEU A 395 24.73 -10.35 13.63
C LEU A 395 23.71 -10.07 12.52
N VAL A 396 22.47 -10.44 12.78
CA VAL A 396 21.32 -10.11 11.92
C VAL A 396 20.37 -9.25 12.74
N VAL A 397 20.36 -7.94 12.44
CA VAL A 397 19.59 -6.94 13.17
C VAL A 397 18.40 -6.52 12.33
N GLU A 398 17.19 -6.69 12.85
CA GLU A 398 15.98 -6.27 12.17
C GLU A 398 15.28 -5.13 12.89
N GLY A 399 14.71 -4.19 12.11
CA GLY A 399 13.90 -3.09 12.62
C GLY A 399 13.59 -2.05 11.55
N ILE A 400 12.67 -1.15 11.86
CA ILE A 400 12.22 -0.14 10.89
C ILE A 400 13.33 0.82 10.45
N HIS A 401 14.29 1.11 11.33
CA HIS A 401 15.39 2.06 11.11
C HIS A 401 16.69 1.43 10.59
N ALA A 402 16.71 0.13 10.32
CA ALA A 402 17.95 -0.59 10.01
C ALA A 402 18.71 -0.10 8.75
N LEU A 403 18.09 0.71 7.89
CA LEU A 403 18.76 1.35 6.74
C LEU A 403 19.13 2.83 6.97
N ASN A 404 18.77 3.40 8.12
CA ASN A 404 19.19 4.76 8.43
C ASN A 404 20.68 4.77 8.80
N PRO A 405 21.53 5.57 8.12
CA PRO A 405 22.97 5.61 8.41
C PRO A 405 23.32 5.99 9.85
N GLU A 406 22.49 6.79 10.50
CA GLU A 406 22.70 7.20 11.90
C GLU A 406 22.62 6.02 12.88
N LEU A 407 21.90 4.94 12.53
CA LEU A 407 21.70 3.79 13.40
C LEU A 407 23.03 3.09 13.74
N THR A 408 23.93 2.97 12.76
CA THR A 408 25.19 2.21 12.85
C THR A 408 26.38 3.06 12.46
N SER A 409 26.42 4.31 12.92
CA SER A 409 27.45 5.30 12.56
C SER A 409 28.88 4.89 12.96
N GLU A 410 29.01 4.03 13.96
CA GLU A 410 30.32 3.54 14.46
C GLU A 410 30.78 2.24 13.79
N VAL A 411 29.97 1.63 12.92
CA VAL A 411 30.30 0.38 12.23
C VAL A 411 30.76 0.68 10.80
N PRO A 412 31.95 0.20 10.37
CA PRO A 412 32.42 0.39 9.00
C PRO A 412 31.46 -0.18 7.96
N ASN A 413 31.15 0.58 6.91
CA ASN A 413 30.19 0.20 5.89
C ASN A 413 30.53 -1.11 5.15
N GLU A 414 31.81 -1.41 4.97
CA GLU A 414 32.29 -2.65 4.36
C GLU A 414 31.99 -3.91 5.18
N GLN A 415 31.66 -3.76 6.46
CA GLN A 415 31.25 -4.86 7.35
C GLN A 415 29.73 -5.05 7.40
N ILE A 416 28.97 -4.21 6.71
CA ILE A 416 27.50 -4.20 6.75
C ILE A 416 26.92 -4.67 5.41
N PHE A 417 25.89 -5.52 5.49
CA PHE A 417 25.04 -5.85 4.36
C PHE A 417 23.59 -5.44 4.68
N ARG A 418 22.98 -4.65 3.82
CA ARG A 418 21.68 -4.03 4.05
C ARG A 418 20.59 -4.68 3.18
N VAL A 419 19.51 -5.13 3.81
CA VAL A 419 18.36 -5.74 3.14
C VAL A 419 17.11 -4.90 3.42
N TYR A 420 16.40 -4.52 2.37
CA TYR A 420 15.09 -3.88 2.50
C TYR A 420 13.98 -4.87 2.22
N ALA A 421 13.13 -5.13 3.23
CA ALA A 421 11.96 -6.01 3.14
C ALA A 421 10.69 -5.15 2.94
N SER A 422 10.11 -5.20 1.75
CA SER A 422 8.90 -4.46 1.39
C SER A 422 7.74 -5.42 1.09
N ALA A 423 6.51 -5.03 1.39
CA ALA A 423 5.31 -5.75 0.98
C ALA A 423 4.71 -5.11 -0.29
N LEU A 424 5.53 -4.96 -1.33
CA LEU A 424 5.12 -4.32 -2.58
C LEU A 424 4.03 -5.14 -3.28
N THR A 425 2.80 -4.67 -3.23
CA THR A 425 1.65 -5.31 -3.87
C THR A 425 1.68 -5.00 -5.36
N THR A 426 1.90 -6.02 -6.19
CA THR A 426 2.02 -5.88 -7.65
C THR A 426 0.80 -6.41 -8.40
N ILE A 427 -0.07 -7.18 -7.74
CA ILE A 427 -1.34 -7.62 -8.34
C ILE A 427 -2.28 -6.42 -8.48
N LEU A 428 -2.94 -6.32 -9.63
CA LEU A 428 -3.91 -5.28 -9.93
C LEU A 428 -5.33 -5.79 -9.71
N LEU A 429 -6.28 -4.91 -9.44
CA LEU A 429 -7.70 -5.28 -9.48
C LEU A 429 -8.10 -5.58 -10.94
N ASP A 430 -7.79 -4.67 -11.85
CA ASP A 430 -7.77 -4.77 -13.30
C ASP A 430 -6.69 -3.82 -13.84
N ASN A 431 -6.45 -3.76 -15.15
CA ASN A 431 -5.35 -2.99 -15.75
C ASN A 431 -5.36 -1.50 -15.38
N HIS A 432 -6.51 -0.92 -15.03
CA HIS A 432 -6.63 0.51 -14.69
C HIS A 432 -6.82 0.76 -13.19
N ASN A 433 -6.93 -0.30 -12.39
CA ASN A 433 -7.16 -0.23 -10.95
C ASN A 433 -6.05 -0.98 -10.20
N TYR A 434 -5.07 -0.25 -9.70
CA TYR A 434 -4.01 -0.82 -8.86
C TYR A 434 -4.51 -1.15 -7.45
N VAL A 435 -3.80 -2.02 -6.76
CA VAL A 435 -4.03 -2.35 -5.34
C VAL A 435 -2.96 -1.66 -4.49
N PRO A 436 -3.34 -0.75 -3.59
CA PRO A 436 -2.36 -0.05 -2.77
C PRO A 436 -1.57 -1.00 -1.85
N THR A 437 -0.24 -0.92 -1.88
CA THR A 437 0.64 -1.61 -0.92
C THR A 437 0.28 -1.27 0.54
N THR A 438 -0.17 -0.04 0.78
CA THR A 438 -0.62 0.42 2.09
C THR A 438 -1.84 -0.34 2.60
N ASP A 439 -2.75 -0.73 1.71
CA ASP A 439 -3.95 -1.48 2.08
C ASP A 439 -3.60 -2.90 2.51
N ASN A 440 -2.74 -3.57 1.75
CA ASN A 440 -2.25 -4.89 2.10
C ASN A 440 -1.53 -4.89 3.47
N ARG A 441 -0.66 -3.92 3.69
CA ARG A 441 0.05 -3.77 4.97
C ARG A 441 -0.89 -3.42 6.13
N LEU A 442 -1.91 -2.59 5.88
CA LEU A 442 -2.93 -2.28 6.90
C LEU A 442 -3.72 -3.54 7.27
N LEU A 443 -4.13 -4.36 6.31
CA LEU A 443 -4.82 -5.62 6.55
C LEU A 443 -3.94 -6.59 7.36
N ARG A 444 -2.66 -6.76 6.98
CA ARG A 444 -1.67 -7.54 7.75
C ARG A 444 -1.57 -7.02 9.20
N ARG A 445 -1.50 -5.69 9.38
CA ARG A 445 -1.38 -5.08 10.70
C ARG A 445 -2.64 -5.30 11.54
N ILE A 446 -3.84 -5.14 10.98
CA ILE A 446 -5.10 -5.39 11.68
C ILE A 446 -5.14 -6.81 12.23
N ILE A 447 -4.82 -7.80 11.40
CA ILE A 447 -4.83 -9.21 11.82
C ILE A 447 -3.79 -9.47 12.91
N ARG A 448 -2.53 -9.02 12.71
CA ARG A 448 -1.44 -9.19 13.68
C ARG A 448 -1.74 -8.51 15.01
N ASP A 449 -2.15 -7.24 14.99
CA ASP A 449 -2.34 -6.44 16.19
C ASP A 449 -3.53 -6.97 17.00
N PHE A 450 -4.60 -7.44 16.33
CA PHE A 450 -5.69 -8.13 17.02
C PHE A 450 -5.22 -9.42 17.69
N LYS A 451 -4.52 -10.27 16.96
CA LYS A 451 -4.13 -11.61 17.40
C LYS A 451 -3.09 -11.61 18.52
N TYR A 452 -2.09 -10.74 18.42
CA TYR A 452 -0.92 -10.80 19.30
C TYR A 452 -0.82 -9.63 20.28
N ARG A 453 -1.57 -8.54 20.05
CA ARG A 453 -1.50 -7.33 20.87
C ARG A 453 -2.84 -6.96 21.50
N GLY A 454 -3.92 -7.65 21.16
CA GLY A 454 -5.27 -7.37 21.66
C GLY A 454 -5.83 -6.02 21.20
N VAL A 455 -5.33 -5.47 20.08
CA VAL A 455 -5.73 -4.17 19.56
C VAL A 455 -6.82 -4.36 18.50
N SER A 456 -7.94 -3.61 18.61
CA SER A 456 -9.05 -3.70 17.65
C SER A 456 -8.68 -3.17 16.27
N ALA A 457 -9.46 -3.56 15.24
CA ALA A 457 -9.33 -3.01 13.89
C ALA A 457 -9.55 -1.49 13.88
N GLN A 458 -10.53 -0.99 14.65
CA GLN A 458 -10.78 0.45 14.79
C GLN A 458 -9.54 1.19 15.28
N GLU A 459 -8.93 0.72 16.35
CA GLU A 459 -7.73 1.35 16.93
C GLU A 459 -6.54 1.29 15.98
N THR A 460 -6.36 0.18 15.26
CA THR A 460 -5.31 0.04 14.25
C THR A 460 -5.50 1.02 13.10
N ILE A 461 -6.73 1.18 12.60
CA ILE A 461 -7.07 2.16 11.55
C ILE A 461 -6.82 3.58 12.05
N ARG A 462 -7.22 3.91 13.28
CA ARG A 462 -7.01 5.23 13.88
C ARG A 462 -5.54 5.63 13.96
N ARG A 463 -4.66 4.69 14.29
CA ARG A 463 -3.21 4.92 14.40
C ARG A 463 -2.48 4.90 13.05
N TRP A 464 -3.10 4.36 12.01
CA TRP A 464 -2.43 4.15 10.73
C TRP A 464 -1.87 5.43 10.09
N PRO A 465 -2.54 6.59 10.12
CA PRO A 465 -1.98 7.84 9.59
C PRO A 465 -0.66 8.26 10.25
N SER A 466 -0.54 8.12 11.58
CA SER A 466 0.70 8.42 12.31
C SER A 466 1.83 7.47 11.89
N VAL A 467 1.55 6.17 11.78
CA VAL A 467 2.53 5.19 11.27
C VAL A 467 3.02 5.58 9.87
N ARG A 468 2.10 5.98 8.97
CA ARG A 468 2.45 6.41 7.61
C ARG A 468 3.31 7.67 7.59
N ALA A 469 3.02 8.64 8.45
CA ALA A 469 3.83 9.86 8.59
C ALA A 469 5.27 9.52 9.03
N GLY A 470 5.42 8.66 10.04
CA GLY A 470 6.72 8.18 10.49
C GLY A 470 7.50 7.43 9.40
N GLU A 471 6.83 6.55 8.64
CA GLU A 471 7.44 5.82 7.52
C GLU A 471 7.96 6.76 6.43
N ASN A 472 7.19 7.76 6.06
CA ASN A 472 7.59 8.77 5.06
C ASN A 472 8.83 9.56 5.52
N LYS A 473 8.95 9.84 6.82
CA LYS A 473 10.05 10.63 7.38
C LYS A 473 11.29 9.80 7.66
N TRP A 474 11.14 8.59 8.18
CA TRP A 474 12.23 7.85 8.80
C TRP A 474 12.63 6.56 8.09
N ILE A 475 11.84 6.05 7.12
CA ILE A 475 12.09 4.74 6.50
C ILE A 475 12.28 4.87 4.99
N PHE A 476 11.31 5.44 4.28
CA PHE A 476 11.35 5.48 2.81
C PHE A 476 12.49 6.30 2.23
N PRO A 477 12.98 7.39 2.85
CA PRO A 477 14.15 8.11 2.33
C PRO A 477 15.42 7.25 2.25
N PHE A 478 15.51 6.19 3.06
CA PHE A 478 16.69 5.35 3.16
C PHE A 478 16.56 4.00 2.42
N GLN A 479 15.44 3.71 1.79
CA GLN A 479 15.20 2.39 1.18
C GLN A 479 16.21 2.05 0.07
N GLU A 480 16.66 3.04 -0.71
CA GLU A 480 17.66 2.84 -1.77
C GLU A 480 19.09 2.62 -1.23
N ASN A 481 19.33 2.74 0.10
CA ASN A 481 20.60 2.38 0.73
C ASN A 481 20.80 0.85 0.84
N ALA A 482 19.76 0.05 0.57
CA ALA A 482 19.85 -1.41 0.65
C ALA A 482 20.84 -1.98 -0.37
N ASP A 483 21.64 -2.98 0.02
CA ASP A 483 22.44 -3.80 -0.90
C ASP A 483 21.55 -4.76 -1.68
N ALA A 484 20.52 -5.30 -1.03
CA ALA A 484 19.50 -6.16 -1.64
C ALA A 484 18.09 -5.75 -1.21
N MET A 485 17.11 -5.94 -2.10
CA MET A 485 15.71 -5.76 -1.80
C MET A 485 14.95 -7.07 -1.92
N PHE A 486 14.00 -7.27 -1.00
CA PHE A 486 13.13 -8.44 -0.97
C PHE A 486 11.66 -8.02 -0.88
N ASN A 487 10.85 -8.43 -1.85
CA ASN A 487 9.41 -8.24 -1.77
C ASN A 487 8.75 -9.41 -1.04
N THR A 488 8.13 -9.10 0.08
CA THR A 488 7.47 -10.07 0.95
C THR A 488 6.02 -10.35 0.56
N ALA A 489 5.44 -9.56 -0.35
CA ALA A 489 4.07 -9.78 -0.80
C ALA A 489 3.96 -11.02 -1.70
N MET A 490 2.91 -11.78 -1.49
CA MET A 490 2.53 -12.93 -2.32
C MET A 490 1.36 -12.53 -3.22
N LEU A 491 1.34 -12.97 -4.47
CA LEU A 491 0.24 -12.64 -5.40
C LEU A 491 -1.14 -13.12 -4.91
N PHE A 492 -1.17 -14.23 -4.17
CA PHE A 492 -2.39 -14.82 -3.62
C PHE A 492 -2.74 -14.33 -2.20
N GLU A 493 -1.90 -13.52 -1.60
CA GLU A 493 -1.97 -13.17 -0.19
C GLU A 493 -3.32 -12.60 0.25
N LEU A 494 -3.87 -11.66 -0.53
CA LEU A 494 -5.16 -11.04 -0.25
C LEU A 494 -6.30 -12.06 -0.17
N ALA A 495 -6.22 -13.13 -0.97
CA ALA A 495 -7.20 -14.22 -0.95
C ALA A 495 -7.15 -15.03 0.36
N VAL A 496 -5.97 -15.13 0.96
CA VAL A 496 -5.77 -15.85 2.23
C VAL A 496 -6.15 -14.98 3.43
N ILE A 497 -5.62 -13.75 3.49
CA ILE A 497 -5.84 -12.87 4.66
C ILE A 497 -7.28 -12.37 4.77
N LYS A 498 -8.04 -12.38 3.68
CA LYS A 498 -9.44 -11.96 3.62
C LYS A 498 -10.28 -12.60 4.73
N SER A 499 -10.19 -13.91 4.93
CA SER A 499 -11.01 -14.66 5.88
C SER A 499 -10.82 -14.22 7.33
N GLN A 500 -9.63 -13.71 7.69
CA GLN A 500 -9.36 -13.15 9.02
C GLN A 500 -9.62 -11.64 9.08
N ALA A 501 -9.40 -10.91 7.98
CA ALA A 501 -9.56 -9.46 7.97
C ALA A 501 -11.03 -9.00 7.95
N GLU A 502 -11.89 -9.65 7.16
CA GLU A 502 -13.30 -9.25 7.03
C GLU A 502 -14.05 -9.21 8.37
N PRO A 503 -14.03 -10.28 9.22
CA PRO A 503 -14.73 -10.24 10.50
C PRO A 503 -14.21 -9.15 11.47
N LEU A 504 -12.93 -8.78 11.38
CA LEU A 504 -12.35 -7.72 12.20
C LEU A 504 -12.78 -6.33 11.72
N LEU A 505 -12.85 -6.14 10.41
CA LEU A 505 -13.32 -4.89 9.81
C LEU A 505 -14.83 -4.68 10.04
N GLU A 506 -15.64 -5.74 10.04
CA GLU A 506 -17.08 -5.70 10.31
C GLU A 506 -17.41 -5.28 11.75
N GLN A 507 -16.47 -5.44 12.69
CA GLN A 507 -16.62 -5.00 14.08
C GLN A 507 -16.42 -3.48 14.26
N VAL A 508 -15.93 -2.76 13.26
CA VAL A 508 -15.73 -1.31 13.35
C VAL A 508 -17.10 -0.61 13.33
N PRO A 509 -17.44 0.18 14.38
CA PRO A 509 -18.76 0.80 14.49
C PRO A 509 -19.05 1.80 13.37
N GLU A 510 -20.26 1.73 12.79
CA GLU A 510 -20.68 2.64 11.70
C GLU A 510 -20.67 4.13 12.08
N ASN A 511 -20.82 4.44 13.37
CA ASN A 511 -20.80 5.81 13.88
C ASN A 511 -19.38 6.34 14.19
N SER A 512 -18.33 5.55 13.94
CA SER A 512 -16.94 5.98 14.11
C SER A 512 -16.35 6.55 12.81
N LYS A 513 -15.35 7.44 12.93
CA LYS A 513 -14.63 8.00 11.78
C LYS A 513 -13.85 6.94 11.00
N GLU A 514 -13.37 5.92 11.70
CA GLU A 514 -12.61 4.80 11.13
C GLU A 514 -13.45 3.90 10.23
N TYR A 515 -14.78 3.98 10.35
CA TYR A 515 -15.70 3.16 9.56
C TYR A 515 -15.55 3.40 8.04
N ALA A 516 -15.28 4.64 7.62
CA ALA A 516 -15.07 4.95 6.21
C ALA A 516 -13.97 4.09 5.59
N GLU A 517 -12.84 3.93 6.29
CA GLU A 517 -11.72 3.12 5.83
C GLU A 517 -11.99 1.62 5.96
N ALA A 518 -12.61 1.18 7.07
CA ALA A 518 -13.02 -0.21 7.24
C ALA A 518 -14.00 -0.65 6.15
N TYR A 519 -15.01 0.17 5.85
CA TYR A 519 -15.99 -0.09 4.80
C TYR A 519 -15.36 -0.13 3.40
N ARG A 520 -14.40 0.76 3.12
CA ARG A 520 -13.63 0.76 1.87
C ARG A 520 -12.86 -0.55 1.69
N LEU A 521 -12.15 -1.00 2.73
CA LEU A 521 -11.40 -2.25 2.71
C LEU A 521 -12.32 -3.47 2.55
N LEU A 522 -13.47 -3.50 3.24
CA LEU A 522 -14.49 -4.54 3.07
C LEU A 522 -15.02 -4.59 1.63
N LYS A 523 -15.33 -3.43 1.05
CA LYS A 523 -15.75 -3.35 -0.37
C LYS A 523 -14.68 -3.92 -1.30
N PHE A 524 -13.41 -3.61 -1.05
CA PHE A 524 -12.30 -4.12 -1.83
C PHE A 524 -12.16 -5.64 -1.70
N LEU A 525 -12.17 -6.18 -0.49
CA LEU A 525 -12.04 -7.62 -0.25
C LEU A 525 -13.15 -8.45 -0.92
N ARG A 526 -14.32 -7.88 -1.17
CA ARG A 526 -15.43 -8.55 -1.87
C ARG A 526 -15.12 -8.91 -3.34
N TYR A 527 -14.09 -8.31 -3.94
CA TYR A 527 -13.63 -8.69 -5.29
C TYR A 527 -12.82 -9.99 -5.31
N ILE A 528 -12.34 -10.43 -4.16
CA ILE A 528 -11.34 -11.48 -4.03
C ILE A 528 -12.00 -12.76 -3.55
N ARG A 529 -11.77 -13.88 -4.22
CA ARG A 529 -12.19 -15.20 -3.76
C ARG A 529 -11.24 -15.71 -2.67
N PRO A 530 -11.74 -16.32 -1.59
CA PRO A 530 -10.89 -16.78 -0.50
C PRO A 530 -10.10 -18.04 -0.87
N ILE A 531 -8.88 -18.14 -0.33
CA ILE A 531 -8.09 -19.37 -0.26
C ILE A 531 -8.03 -19.78 1.23
N PRO A 532 -8.29 -21.05 1.57
CA PRO A 532 -8.18 -21.53 2.94
C PRO A 532 -6.75 -21.39 3.48
N GLU A 533 -6.60 -20.86 4.67
CA GLU A 533 -5.28 -20.68 5.31
C GLU A 533 -4.56 -22.00 5.60
N THR A 534 -5.31 -23.13 5.65
CA THR A 534 -4.75 -24.48 5.83
C THR A 534 -3.83 -24.90 4.68
N GLN A 535 -3.94 -24.26 3.51
CA GLN A 535 -3.05 -24.52 2.38
C GLN A 535 -1.68 -23.84 2.51
N ILE A 536 -1.52 -22.90 3.45
CA ILE A 536 -0.30 -22.10 3.60
C ILE A 536 0.74 -22.89 4.42
N PRO A 537 1.96 -23.06 3.89
CA PRO A 537 3.03 -23.77 4.62
C PRO A 537 3.36 -23.08 5.97
N PRO A 538 3.78 -23.85 6.98
CA PRO A 538 4.13 -23.29 8.30
C PRO A 538 5.38 -22.39 8.27
N THR A 539 6.21 -22.50 7.23
CA THR A 539 7.39 -21.66 6.99
C THR A 539 7.09 -20.41 6.16
N SER A 540 5.86 -20.27 5.66
CA SER A 540 5.44 -19.11 4.87
C SER A 540 5.57 -17.80 5.67
N LEU A 541 5.96 -16.76 4.97
CA LEU A 541 6.00 -15.40 5.52
C LEU A 541 4.62 -14.96 6.04
N LEU A 542 3.54 -15.38 5.40
CA LEU A 542 2.18 -15.02 5.80
C LEU A 542 1.83 -15.54 7.21
N ARG A 543 2.49 -16.58 7.69
CA ARG A 543 2.27 -17.13 9.04
C ARG A 543 2.61 -16.16 10.17
N GLU A 544 3.45 -15.15 9.92
CA GLU A 544 3.67 -14.02 10.86
C GLU A 544 2.35 -13.34 11.23
N PHE A 545 1.42 -13.24 10.29
CA PHE A 545 0.13 -12.57 10.46
C PHE A 545 -0.98 -13.58 10.79
N LEU A 546 -1.05 -14.67 10.04
CA LEU A 546 -2.09 -15.69 10.19
C LEU A 546 -1.93 -16.54 11.45
N GLY A 547 -0.71 -16.68 11.98
CA GLY A 547 -0.38 -17.64 13.03
C GLY A 547 -0.05 -19.03 12.49
N GLY A 548 0.31 -19.94 13.38
CA GLY A 548 0.70 -21.32 13.03
C GLY A 548 2.06 -21.39 12.32
N SER A 549 2.95 -20.43 12.57
CA SER A 549 4.33 -20.46 12.06
C SER A 549 5.16 -21.53 12.78
N SER A 550 6.07 -22.16 12.03
CA SER A 550 7.14 -23.00 12.59
C SER A 550 8.28 -22.17 13.20
N PHE A 551 8.35 -20.89 12.90
CA PHE A 551 9.30 -19.97 13.52
C PHE A 551 8.77 -19.47 14.87
N LYS A 552 9.68 -19.29 15.84
CA LYS A 552 9.38 -18.65 17.13
C LYS A 552 9.63 -17.15 17.00
N TYR A 553 8.64 -16.34 17.37
CA TYR A 553 8.68 -14.87 17.34
C TYR A 553 8.93 -14.31 18.74
#